data_4dd9daa043e456bc95c02454339e135e
#
_entry.id   4dd9daa043e456bc95c02454339e135e
#
_cell.length_a   1.000
_cell.length_b   1.000
_cell.length_c   1.000
_cell.angle_alpha   90.00
_cell.angle_beta   90.00
_cell.angle_gamma   90.00
#
_symmetry.space_group_name_H-M   'P 1'
#
loop_
_entity.id
_entity.type
_entity.pdbx_description
1 polymer ?
#
loop_
_entity_poly.entity_id
_entity_poly.type
_entity_poly.pdbx_seq_one_letter_code
_entity_poly.pdbx_strand_id
1 'polypeptide(L)'
;EILIGLVGSEMCIRDRSEQISLAGTEASGTGNMKLMLNGAVTLGTMDGANVEIVRQAGLENNYIFGGTVEENNAVRDTYDPKALYDSDERIRRAMDTLVDGTVPTDDDQKELFDAILKGASWHRPDNYFVLRDFESYREARLHALTDWKDRVSFGKKCLYNIAAAGMFSSDRAIRQYAETIWELH
;
A
#
# COMPACT_ATOMS: atom_id res chain seq x y z
N GLU A 1 -12.85 25.12 5.74
CA GLU A 1 -12.98 24.77 7.19
C GLU A 1 -13.09 23.27 7.42
N ILE A 2 -13.78 22.52 6.56
CA ILE A 2 -13.98 21.06 6.69
C ILE A 2 -12.67 20.30 6.49
N LEU A 3 -11.76 20.75 5.65
CA LEU A 3 -10.51 20.05 5.31
C LEU A 3 -9.46 20.07 6.43
N ILE A 4 -9.41 21.11 7.24
CA ILE A 4 -8.43 21.25 8.33
C ILE A 4 -8.78 20.35 9.52
N GLY A 5 -10.07 20.19 9.81
CA GLY A 5 -10.53 19.29 10.86
C GLY A 5 -10.42 17.82 10.53
N LEU A 6 -10.58 17.45 9.25
CA LEU A 6 -10.56 16.06 8.78
C LEU A 6 -9.16 15.42 8.82
N VAL A 7 -8.12 16.15 8.43
CA VAL A 7 -6.75 15.60 8.34
C VAL A 7 -6.21 15.17 9.71
N GLY A 8 -6.46 15.92 10.76
CA GLY A 8 -6.04 15.54 12.11
C GLY A 8 -6.91 14.45 12.74
N SER A 9 -8.22 14.57 12.62
CA SER A 9 -9.17 13.63 13.23
C SER A 9 -9.18 12.28 12.52
N GLU A 10 -9.07 12.24 11.21
CA GLU A 10 -9.05 10.98 10.46
C GLU A 10 -7.81 10.14 10.76
N MET A 11 -6.65 10.74 10.95
CA MET A 11 -5.45 9.99 11.34
C MET A 11 -5.60 9.33 12.72
N CYS A 12 -6.34 9.94 13.64
CA CYS A 12 -6.55 9.40 14.99
C CYS A 12 -7.59 8.27 15.03
N ILE A 13 -8.45 8.13 14.03
CA ILE A 13 -9.53 7.14 14.01
C ILE A 13 -9.34 6.03 12.99
N ARG A 14 -8.33 6.12 12.13
CA ARG A 14 -8.04 5.09 11.14
C ARG A 14 -7.39 3.88 11.80
N ASP A 15 -7.96 2.72 11.55
CA ASP A 15 -7.46 1.44 12.03
C ASP A 15 -6.60 0.72 10.98
N ARG A 16 -6.60 1.19 9.72
CA ARG A 16 -5.84 0.61 8.61
C ARG A 16 -5.30 1.68 7.68
N SER A 17 -4.06 1.49 7.23
CA SER A 17 -3.36 2.29 6.23
C SER A 17 -3.14 1.46 4.96
N GLU A 18 -3.68 1.88 3.82
CA GLU A 18 -3.46 1.21 2.55
C GLU A 18 -2.31 1.87 1.78
N GLN A 19 -1.24 1.10 1.48
CA GLN A 19 0.01 1.55 0.86
C GLN A 19 0.31 0.66 -0.33
N ILE A 20 -0.08 1.10 -1.52
CA ILE A 20 -0.19 0.27 -2.73
C ILE A 20 0.89 0.52 -3.78
N SER A 21 2.00 1.16 -3.43
CA SER A 21 3.12 1.33 -4.35
C SER A 21 3.70 -0.02 -4.80
N LEU A 22 4.17 -0.09 -6.03
CA LEU A 22 4.86 -1.30 -6.51
C LEU A 22 6.21 -1.44 -5.82
N ALA A 23 6.56 -2.65 -5.37
CA ALA A 23 7.83 -2.91 -4.71
C ALA A 23 9.03 -2.41 -5.53
N GLY A 24 9.85 -1.55 -4.92
CA GLY A 24 11.00 -0.89 -5.54
C GLY A 24 10.71 0.47 -6.20
N THR A 25 9.51 1.01 -6.07
CA THR A 25 9.15 2.31 -6.66
C THR A 25 9.01 3.44 -5.64
N GLU A 26 8.71 3.14 -4.39
CA GLU A 26 8.60 4.13 -3.30
C GLU A 26 9.89 4.19 -2.49
N ALA A 27 10.50 5.35 -2.39
CA ALA A 27 11.76 5.51 -1.66
C ALA A 27 11.59 5.43 -0.14
N SER A 28 10.48 5.91 0.41
CA SER A 28 10.22 5.95 1.85
C SER A 28 8.73 5.90 2.18
N GLY A 29 7.97 6.99 1.99
CA GLY A 29 6.59 7.10 2.40
C GLY A 29 6.44 7.49 3.87
N THR A 30 6.22 8.79 4.13
CA THR A 30 6.07 9.29 5.51
C THR A 30 4.64 9.13 6.06
N GLY A 31 3.65 8.95 5.18
CA GLY A 31 2.25 8.80 5.54
C GLY A 31 2.00 7.53 6.37
N ASN A 32 2.54 6.40 5.92
CA ASN A 32 2.41 5.11 6.59
C ASN A 32 3.09 5.09 7.97
N MET A 33 4.26 5.73 8.12
CA MET A 33 4.93 5.87 9.42
C MET A 33 4.06 6.64 10.41
N LYS A 34 3.45 7.77 9.97
CA LYS A 34 2.54 8.57 10.81
C LYS A 34 1.28 7.80 11.18
N LEU A 35 0.73 7.04 10.26
CA LEU A 35 -0.45 6.20 10.51
C LEU A 35 -0.11 5.06 11.48
N MET A 36 1.06 4.42 11.36
CA MET A 36 1.55 3.43 12.32
C MET A 36 1.68 4.00 13.73
N LEU A 37 2.24 5.21 13.89
CA LEU A 37 2.31 5.92 15.19
C LEU A 37 0.93 6.13 15.82
N ASN A 38 -0.11 6.23 15.00
CA ASN A 38 -1.51 6.36 15.44
C ASN A 38 -2.25 5.01 15.51
N GLY A 39 -1.54 3.90 15.39
CA GLY A 39 -2.08 2.55 15.55
C GLY A 39 -2.74 1.96 14.31
N ALA A 40 -2.64 2.60 13.16
CA ALA A 40 -3.13 2.00 11.93
C ALA A 40 -2.25 0.81 11.52
N VAL A 41 -2.90 -0.31 11.24
CA VAL A 41 -2.24 -1.49 10.68
C VAL A 41 -1.99 -1.28 9.17
N THR A 42 -0.83 -1.65 8.68
CA THR A 42 -0.51 -1.51 7.26
C THR A 42 -1.12 -2.64 6.43
N LEU A 43 -1.88 -2.27 5.39
CA LEU A 43 -2.21 -3.12 4.25
C LEU A 43 -1.41 -2.59 3.06
N GLY A 44 -0.39 -3.31 2.62
CA GLY A 44 0.51 -2.75 1.62
C GLY A 44 1.45 -3.77 0.99
N THR A 45 2.25 -3.28 0.06
CA THR A 45 3.33 -4.03 -0.59
C THR A 45 4.62 -3.94 0.25
N MET A 46 5.59 -4.81 -0.02
CA MET A 46 6.93 -4.73 0.57
C MET A 46 7.77 -3.65 -0.13
N ASP A 47 7.38 -2.37 0.09
CA ASP A 47 7.99 -1.21 -0.54
C ASP A 47 8.15 -0.05 0.45
N GLY A 48 9.12 0.82 0.23
CA GLY A 48 9.37 2.00 1.04
C GLY A 48 9.42 1.67 2.54
N ALA A 49 8.78 2.50 3.35
CA ALA A 49 8.72 2.31 4.80
C ALA A 49 7.96 1.07 5.26
N ASN A 50 7.15 0.42 4.40
CA ASN A 50 6.46 -0.81 4.79
C ASN A 50 7.45 -1.92 5.14
N VAL A 51 8.61 -1.98 4.48
CA VAL A 51 9.69 -2.92 4.79
C VAL A 51 10.13 -2.78 6.26
N GLU A 52 10.38 -1.55 6.69
CA GLU A 52 10.77 -1.28 8.08
C GLU A 52 9.60 -1.47 9.07
N ILE A 53 8.38 -1.11 8.69
CA ILE A 53 7.18 -1.32 9.51
C ILE A 53 7.00 -2.81 9.80
N VAL A 54 7.06 -3.66 8.78
CA VAL A 54 6.94 -5.12 8.94
C VAL A 54 8.10 -5.68 9.76
N ARG A 55 9.32 -5.19 9.52
CA ARG A 55 10.50 -5.61 10.29
C ARG A 55 10.37 -5.29 11.78
N GLN A 56 9.79 -4.15 12.13
CA GLN A 56 9.67 -3.70 13.53
C GLN A 56 8.43 -4.29 14.23
N ALA A 57 7.29 -4.31 13.56
CA ALA A 57 6.02 -4.72 14.16
C ALA A 57 5.69 -6.21 13.95
N GLY A 58 6.36 -6.88 13.02
CA GLY A 58 6.07 -8.24 12.60
C GLY A 58 5.07 -8.34 11.46
N LEU A 59 5.25 -9.35 10.62
CA LEU A 59 4.36 -9.64 9.49
C LEU A 59 2.95 -9.98 9.95
N GLU A 60 2.82 -10.67 11.07
CA GLU A 60 1.55 -11.08 11.66
C GLU A 60 0.68 -9.91 12.13
N ASN A 61 1.28 -8.74 12.31
CA ASN A 61 0.60 -7.52 12.73
C ASN A 61 0.31 -6.55 11.56
N ASN A 62 0.55 -7.00 10.32
CA ASN A 62 0.33 -6.25 9.09
C ASN A 62 -0.25 -7.17 8.01
N TYR A 63 -0.69 -6.61 6.89
CA TYR A 63 -1.27 -7.34 5.77
C TYR A 63 -0.49 -6.98 4.51
N ILE A 64 0.33 -7.92 4.03
CA ILE A 64 1.20 -7.68 2.89
C ILE A 64 0.67 -8.43 1.67
N PHE A 65 0.76 -7.77 0.52
CA PHE A 65 0.37 -8.31 -0.78
C PHE A 65 1.37 -7.90 -1.87
N GLY A 66 1.17 -8.41 -3.08
CA GLY A 66 1.99 -8.13 -4.25
C GLY A 66 3.33 -8.87 -4.26
N GLY A 67 4.00 -8.80 -5.39
CA GLY A 67 5.30 -9.44 -5.57
C GLY A 67 6.45 -8.62 -4.99
N THR A 68 7.57 -9.30 -4.71
CA THR A 68 8.85 -8.65 -4.38
C THR A 68 9.45 -7.97 -5.60
N VAL A 69 10.51 -7.17 -5.39
CA VAL A 69 11.25 -6.52 -6.48
C VAL A 69 11.79 -7.56 -7.47
N GLU A 70 12.34 -8.67 -6.96
CA GLU A 70 12.90 -9.77 -7.75
C GLU A 70 11.83 -10.47 -8.58
N GLU A 71 10.68 -10.80 -7.97
CA GLU A 71 9.55 -11.43 -8.65
C GLU A 71 8.95 -10.53 -9.72
N ASN A 72 8.84 -9.24 -9.45
CA ASN A 72 8.33 -8.25 -10.40
C ASN A 72 9.28 -8.12 -11.59
N ASN A 73 10.58 -8.06 -11.37
CA ASN A 73 11.58 -7.99 -12.42
C ASN A 73 11.62 -9.26 -13.28
N ALA A 74 11.47 -10.44 -12.66
CA ALA A 74 11.49 -11.71 -13.38
C ALA A 74 10.34 -11.86 -14.39
N VAL A 75 9.19 -11.28 -14.12
CA VAL A 75 8.01 -11.40 -15.01
C VAL A 75 7.79 -10.19 -15.92
N ARG A 76 8.51 -9.09 -15.70
CA ARG A 76 8.26 -7.80 -16.35
C ARG A 76 8.20 -7.86 -17.87
N ASP A 77 9.05 -8.68 -18.50
CA ASP A 77 9.15 -8.76 -19.95
C ASP A 77 8.16 -9.77 -20.59
N THR A 78 7.56 -10.63 -19.77
CA THR A 78 6.60 -11.66 -20.22
C THR A 78 5.17 -11.36 -19.76
N TYR A 79 4.98 -10.33 -18.93
CA TYR A 79 3.71 -9.97 -18.36
C TYR A 79 2.75 -9.38 -19.41
N ASP A 80 1.55 -9.94 -19.48
CA ASP A 80 0.47 -9.47 -20.35
C ASP A 80 -0.79 -9.18 -19.53
N PRO A 81 -1.09 -7.91 -19.22
CA PRO A 81 -2.29 -7.54 -18.48
C PRO A 81 -3.58 -7.82 -19.27
N LYS A 82 -3.50 -7.81 -20.61
CA LYS A 82 -4.68 -8.15 -21.42
C LYS A 82 -5.08 -9.60 -21.27
N ALA A 83 -4.13 -10.51 -21.16
CA ALA A 83 -4.41 -11.92 -20.91
C ALA A 83 -5.12 -12.12 -19.57
N LEU A 84 -4.76 -11.37 -18.51
CA LEU A 84 -5.47 -11.39 -17.22
C LEU A 84 -6.89 -10.81 -17.35
N TYR A 85 -7.05 -9.68 -18.02
CA TYR A 85 -8.37 -9.09 -18.29
C TYR A 85 -9.28 -10.05 -19.06
N ASP A 86 -8.76 -10.76 -20.06
CA ASP A 86 -9.53 -11.70 -20.88
C ASP A 86 -9.90 -12.98 -20.09
N SER A 87 -9.06 -13.43 -19.16
CA SER A 87 -9.22 -14.72 -18.46
C SER A 87 -9.90 -14.64 -17.10
N ASP A 88 -9.79 -13.52 -16.36
CA ASP A 88 -10.44 -13.35 -15.05
C ASP A 88 -11.63 -12.41 -15.13
N GLU A 89 -12.83 -12.94 -14.93
CA GLU A 89 -14.07 -12.18 -14.96
C GLU A 89 -14.11 -11.06 -13.91
N ARG A 90 -13.47 -11.25 -12.77
CA ARG A 90 -13.46 -10.24 -11.68
C ARG A 90 -12.60 -9.04 -12.07
N ILE A 91 -11.43 -9.31 -12.68
CA ILE A 91 -10.55 -8.25 -13.22
C ILE A 91 -11.27 -7.52 -14.34
N ARG A 92 -11.88 -8.25 -15.27
CA ARG A 92 -12.66 -7.66 -16.37
C ARG A 92 -13.76 -6.75 -15.83
N ARG A 93 -14.59 -7.24 -14.91
CA ARG A 93 -15.68 -6.43 -14.31
C ARG A 93 -15.14 -5.17 -13.60
N ALA A 94 -14.04 -5.30 -12.85
CA ALA A 94 -13.44 -4.16 -12.20
C ALA A 94 -12.95 -3.11 -13.22
N MET A 95 -12.28 -3.56 -14.27
CA MET A 95 -11.79 -2.68 -15.34
C MET A 95 -12.93 -2.03 -16.12
N ASP A 96 -13.97 -2.78 -16.46
CA ASP A 96 -15.13 -2.29 -17.23
C ASP A 96 -15.84 -1.14 -16.52
N THR A 97 -15.83 -1.09 -15.17
CA THR A 97 -16.43 0.02 -14.41
C THR A 97 -15.84 1.38 -14.73
N LEU A 98 -14.63 1.43 -15.29
CA LEU A 98 -13.98 2.67 -15.73
C LEU A 98 -14.63 3.25 -17.01
N VAL A 99 -15.30 2.42 -17.80
CA VAL A 99 -15.77 2.81 -19.14
C VAL A 99 -17.26 2.53 -19.40
N ASP A 100 -17.95 1.82 -18.48
CA ASP A 100 -19.36 1.44 -18.63
C ASP A 100 -20.35 2.41 -17.97
N GLY A 101 -19.83 3.48 -17.32
CA GLY A 101 -20.63 4.48 -16.62
C GLY A 101 -21.05 4.08 -15.21
N THR A 102 -20.56 2.96 -14.68
CA THR A 102 -20.83 2.52 -13.29
C THR A 102 -20.20 3.48 -12.28
N VAL A 103 -19.02 4.00 -12.57
CA VAL A 103 -18.37 5.05 -11.77
C VAL A 103 -18.75 6.41 -12.34
N PRO A 104 -19.60 7.20 -11.65
CA PRO A 104 -19.92 8.54 -12.11
C PRO A 104 -18.69 9.44 -11.93
N THR A 105 -18.20 9.99 -13.02
CA THR A 105 -17.07 10.90 -13.05
C THR A 105 -17.25 11.90 -14.19
N ASP A 106 -16.75 13.11 -14.01
CA ASP A 106 -16.68 14.12 -15.07
C ASP A 106 -15.46 13.92 -15.98
N ASP A 107 -14.52 13.05 -15.56
CA ASP A 107 -13.29 12.75 -16.30
C ASP A 107 -13.47 11.53 -17.23
N ASP A 108 -12.77 11.53 -18.36
CA ASP A 108 -12.69 10.38 -19.26
C ASP A 108 -11.75 9.30 -18.67
N GLN A 109 -12.34 8.29 -18.01
CA GLN A 109 -11.60 7.16 -17.46
C GLN A 109 -11.10 6.17 -18.53
N LYS A 110 -11.48 6.38 -19.79
CA LYS A 110 -11.02 5.56 -20.91
C LYS A 110 -9.50 5.62 -21.09
N GLU A 111 -8.90 6.78 -20.85
CA GLU A 111 -7.44 6.92 -20.92
C GLU A 111 -6.76 6.01 -19.88
N LEU A 112 -7.27 5.95 -18.64
CA LEU A 112 -6.76 5.03 -17.60
C LEU A 112 -6.96 3.56 -18.00
N PHE A 113 -8.14 3.20 -18.50
CA PHE A 113 -8.44 1.86 -18.99
C PHE A 113 -7.45 1.44 -20.11
N ASP A 114 -7.26 2.31 -21.10
CA ASP A 114 -6.35 2.06 -22.20
C ASP A 114 -4.88 2.00 -21.74
N ALA A 115 -4.47 2.87 -20.80
CA ALA A 115 -3.11 2.85 -20.24
C ALA A 115 -2.79 1.55 -19.50
N ILE A 116 -3.76 0.98 -18.77
CA ILE A 116 -3.57 -0.31 -18.11
C ILE A 116 -3.47 -1.45 -19.12
N LEU A 117 -4.35 -1.51 -20.14
CA LEU A 117 -4.39 -2.65 -21.05
C LEU A 117 -3.45 -2.53 -22.27
N LYS A 118 -3.15 -1.31 -22.73
CA LYS A 118 -2.37 -1.05 -23.95
C LYS A 118 -1.06 -0.29 -23.69
N GLY A 119 -0.93 0.30 -22.50
CA GLY A 119 0.17 1.20 -22.18
C GLY A 119 -0.08 2.63 -22.64
N ALA A 120 0.83 3.51 -22.31
CA ALA A 120 0.86 4.89 -22.76
C ALA A 120 2.19 5.18 -23.48
N SER A 121 2.35 6.35 -24.11
CA SER A 121 3.54 6.69 -24.89
C SER A 121 4.87 6.61 -24.13
N TRP A 122 4.82 6.64 -22.82
CA TRP A 122 5.96 6.70 -21.91
C TRP A 122 6.07 5.53 -20.93
N HIS A 123 5.10 4.57 -20.92
CA HIS A 123 5.18 3.37 -20.09
C HIS A 123 4.47 2.15 -20.72
N ARG A 124 4.87 0.96 -20.28
CA ARG A 124 4.28 -0.32 -20.67
C ARG A 124 2.84 -0.47 -20.16
N PRO A 125 2.03 -1.38 -20.76
CA PRO A 125 0.76 -1.80 -20.20
C PRO A 125 0.93 -2.23 -18.74
N ASP A 126 -0.02 -1.83 -17.89
CA ASP A 126 -0.01 -2.09 -16.43
C ASP A 126 1.40 -2.03 -15.81
N ASN A 127 2.09 -0.91 -16.04
CA ASN A 127 3.48 -0.72 -15.63
C ASN A 127 3.72 -0.96 -14.12
N TYR A 128 2.66 -0.81 -13.33
CA TYR A 128 2.69 -0.97 -11.88
C TYR A 128 2.09 -2.29 -11.39
N PHE A 129 1.84 -3.25 -12.27
CA PHE A 129 1.32 -4.59 -11.95
C PHE A 129 0.01 -4.60 -11.15
N VAL A 130 -0.85 -3.62 -11.36
CA VAL A 130 -2.13 -3.46 -10.64
C VAL A 130 -3.03 -4.67 -10.83
N LEU A 131 -3.13 -5.18 -12.08
CA LEU A 131 -3.95 -6.35 -12.36
C LEU A 131 -3.32 -7.65 -11.86
N ARG A 132 -1.98 -7.74 -11.91
CA ARG A 132 -1.25 -8.89 -11.36
C ARG A 132 -1.43 -9.01 -9.85
N ASP A 133 -1.40 -7.91 -9.14
CA ASP A 133 -1.49 -7.89 -7.68
C ASP A 133 -2.95 -7.93 -7.19
N PHE A 134 -3.94 -7.89 -8.09
CA PHE A 134 -5.36 -7.82 -7.77
C PHE A 134 -5.82 -8.93 -6.80
N GLU A 135 -5.44 -10.19 -7.06
CA GLU A 135 -5.89 -11.29 -6.20
C GLU A 135 -5.21 -11.25 -4.82
N SER A 136 -3.88 -11.04 -4.78
CA SER A 136 -3.16 -10.95 -3.51
C SER A 136 -3.63 -9.76 -2.66
N TYR A 137 -3.92 -8.61 -3.29
CA TYR A 137 -4.53 -7.47 -2.61
C TYR A 137 -5.92 -7.82 -2.06
N ARG A 138 -6.77 -8.47 -2.89
CA ARG A 138 -8.11 -8.89 -2.48
C ARG A 138 -8.05 -9.82 -1.26
N GLU A 139 -7.17 -10.81 -1.28
CA GLU A 139 -6.99 -11.76 -0.17
C GLU A 139 -6.50 -11.05 1.10
N ALA A 140 -5.47 -10.21 1.02
CA ALA A 140 -4.96 -9.45 2.14
C ALA A 140 -6.03 -8.51 2.73
N ARG A 141 -6.80 -7.85 1.87
CA ARG A 141 -7.92 -6.99 2.28
C ARG A 141 -9.03 -7.77 2.98
N LEU A 142 -9.42 -8.93 2.46
CA LEU A 142 -10.44 -9.78 3.08
C LEU A 142 -9.96 -10.35 4.42
N HIS A 143 -8.69 -10.72 4.52
CA HIS A 143 -8.07 -11.13 5.78
C HIS A 143 -8.15 -10.00 6.81
N ALA A 144 -7.72 -8.79 6.44
CA ALA A 144 -7.83 -7.61 7.31
C ALA A 144 -9.27 -7.33 7.77
N LEU A 145 -10.25 -7.47 6.86
CA LEU A 145 -11.68 -7.29 7.19
C LEU A 145 -12.21 -8.41 8.10
N THR A 146 -11.67 -9.61 7.98
CA THR A 146 -12.05 -10.74 8.84
C THR A 146 -11.49 -10.55 10.25
N ASP A 147 -10.22 -10.21 10.37
CA ASP A 147 -9.56 -9.93 11.65
C ASP A 147 -10.20 -8.75 12.37
N TRP A 148 -10.62 -7.74 11.62
CA TRP A 148 -11.29 -6.55 12.17
C TRP A 148 -12.59 -6.87 12.93
N LYS A 149 -13.26 -7.99 12.65
CA LYS A 149 -14.47 -8.43 13.37
C LYS A 149 -14.16 -8.83 14.81
N ASP A 150 -12.98 -9.37 15.07
CA ASP A 150 -12.46 -9.55 16.43
C ASP A 150 -11.72 -8.29 16.87
N ARG A 151 -12.48 -7.35 17.45
CA ARG A 151 -11.97 -6.03 17.87
C ARG A 151 -10.83 -6.12 18.88
N VAL A 152 -10.80 -7.16 19.71
CA VAL A 152 -9.76 -7.35 20.72
C VAL A 152 -8.45 -7.79 20.05
N SER A 153 -8.51 -8.80 19.21
CA SER A 153 -7.32 -9.27 18.49
C SER A 153 -6.78 -8.23 17.51
N PHE A 154 -7.67 -7.52 16.79
CA PHE A 154 -7.26 -6.42 15.92
C PHE A 154 -6.64 -5.26 16.69
N GLY A 155 -7.23 -4.89 17.86
CA GLY A 155 -6.68 -3.86 18.73
C GLY A 155 -5.27 -4.20 19.26
N LYS A 156 -4.97 -5.48 19.47
CA LYS A 156 -3.60 -5.92 19.80
C LYS A 156 -2.62 -5.65 18.67
N LYS A 157 -3.00 -5.94 17.41
CA LYS A 157 -2.18 -5.60 16.23
C LYS A 157 -1.89 -4.09 16.16
N CYS A 158 -2.91 -3.25 16.42
CA CYS A 158 -2.75 -1.79 16.50
C CYS A 158 -1.74 -1.40 17.58
N LEU A 159 -1.83 -1.98 18.78
CA LEU A 159 -0.91 -1.71 19.88
C LEU A 159 0.52 -2.15 19.57
N TYR A 160 0.72 -3.31 18.94
CA TYR A 160 2.03 -3.75 18.47
C TYR A 160 2.65 -2.78 17.48
N ASN A 161 1.86 -2.28 16.53
CA ASN A 161 2.32 -1.27 15.58
C ASN A 161 2.74 0.02 16.31
N ILE A 162 1.94 0.55 17.24
CA ILE A 162 2.31 1.73 18.05
C ILE A 162 3.62 1.48 18.81
N ALA A 163 3.71 0.36 19.53
CA ALA A 163 4.89 0.03 20.35
C ALA A 163 6.18 -0.07 19.50
N ALA A 164 6.06 -0.59 18.28
CA ALA A 164 7.17 -0.74 17.35
C ALA A 164 7.54 0.56 16.62
N ALA A 165 6.68 1.59 16.64
CA ALA A 165 6.85 2.81 15.84
C ALA A 165 7.99 3.74 16.33
N GLY A 166 8.62 3.44 17.48
CA GLY A 166 9.76 4.20 17.99
C GLY A 166 10.93 4.31 17.01
N MET A 167 11.06 3.37 16.08
CA MET A 167 12.04 3.41 15.00
C MET A 167 11.89 4.66 14.12
N PHE A 168 10.67 5.19 13.98
CA PHE A 168 10.37 6.36 13.16
C PHE A 168 10.38 7.68 13.94
N SER A 169 10.86 7.67 15.20
CA SER A 169 11.02 8.89 16.01
C SER A 169 12.14 9.76 15.44
N SER A 170 11.87 11.06 15.29
CA SER A 170 12.88 12.05 14.92
C SER A 170 14.00 12.13 15.95
N ASP A 171 13.69 12.02 17.26
CA ASP A 171 14.67 12.06 18.33
C ASP A 171 15.68 10.91 18.22
N ARG A 172 15.19 9.70 17.86
CA ARG A 172 16.07 8.56 17.58
C ARG A 172 16.99 8.85 16.40
N ALA A 173 16.45 9.36 15.29
CA ALA A 173 17.22 9.65 14.10
C ALA A 173 18.30 10.70 14.37
N ILE A 174 17.96 11.79 15.07
CA ILE A 174 18.91 12.85 15.44
C ILE A 174 20.00 12.31 16.37
N ARG A 175 19.66 11.52 17.40
CA ARG A 175 20.68 10.88 18.26
C ARG A 175 21.62 9.99 17.47
N GLN A 176 21.09 9.16 16.58
CA GLN A 176 21.91 8.31 15.71
C GLN A 176 22.84 9.13 14.82
N TYR A 177 22.38 10.23 14.23
CA TYR A 177 23.24 11.14 13.46
C TYR A 177 24.31 11.78 14.34
N ALA A 178 23.94 12.24 15.54
CA ALA A 178 24.91 12.81 16.49
C ALA A 178 26.02 11.81 16.81
N GLU A 179 25.67 10.59 17.14
CA GLU A 179 26.62 9.55 17.56
C GLU A 179 27.45 8.99 16.39
N THR A 180 26.81 8.70 15.23
CA THR A 180 27.45 7.90 14.17
C THR A 180 28.00 8.75 13.01
N ILE A 181 27.52 9.98 12.83
CA ILE A 181 27.92 10.85 11.72
C ILE A 181 28.67 12.07 12.23
N TRP A 182 28.15 12.70 13.28
CA TRP A 182 28.76 13.93 13.83
C TRP A 182 29.72 13.66 14.98
N GLU A 183 29.78 12.42 15.47
CA GLU A 183 30.66 11.97 16.57
C GLU A 183 30.55 12.87 17.82
N LEU A 184 29.37 13.38 18.10
CA LEU A 184 29.07 14.19 19.30
C LEU A 184 28.76 13.25 20.46
N HIS A 185 29.48 13.40 21.57
CA HIS A 185 29.36 12.60 22.80
C HIS A 185 28.87 13.44 23.96
#